data_ef4be353d932392c3d67a11b88b11d0d
#
_entry.id   ef4be353d932392c3d67a11b88b11d0d
#
_cell.length_a   1.000
_cell.length_b   1.000
_cell.length_c   1.000
_cell.angle_alpha   90.00
_cell.angle_beta   90.00
_cell.angle_gamma   90.00
#
_symmetry.space_group_name_H-M   'P 1'
#
loop_
_entity.id
_entity.type
_entity.pdbx_description
1 polymer ?
#
loop_
_entity_poly.entity_id
_entity_poly.type
_entity_poly.pdbx_seq_one_letter_code
_entity_poly.pdbx_strand_id
1 'polypeptide(L)'
;QIEGVYDALRHNRKLLISPTASGKSLMIYSIVRYYVERGENTLIVVPTTSLVEQMYKDFADYGWDVGSFCHKIYAGKERETDSQVIITTWQSIYKLPRNYFKRFSVVVGDEAHQFKSKSLISIMTKLDHAKYRFGFTGTLDGTQTHKWVLEGLFGPSYKIIKTDELMKKGHVAKLDINVLLLKHKAQKFEVFEDEVQYI
;
A
#
# COMPACT_ATOMS: atom_id res chain seq x y z
N GLN A 1 -12.93 -3.97 9.73
CA GLN A 1 -12.86 -3.84 8.26
C GLN A 1 -14.00 -2.97 7.73
N ILE A 2 -15.25 -3.29 8.05
CA ILE A 2 -16.45 -2.55 7.57
C ILE A 2 -16.37 -1.07 7.95
N GLU A 3 -16.04 -0.74 9.19
CA GLU A 3 -15.88 0.66 9.63
C GLU A 3 -14.80 1.41 8.84
N GLY A 4 -13.66 0.75 8.55
CA GLY A 4 -12.58 1.35 7.77
C GLY A 4 -12.99 1.65 6.32
N VAL A 5 -13.71 0.73 5.68
CA VAL A 5 -14.26 0.94 4.33
C VAL A 5 -15.30 2.07 4.35
N TYR A 6 -16.21 2.05 5.32
CA TYR A 6 -17.24 3.07 5.45
C TYR A 6 -16.65 4.47 5.68
N ASP A 7 -15.64 4.58 6.56
CA ASP A 7 -14.95 5.85 6.81
C ASP A 7 -14.22 6.34 5.55
N ALA A 8 -13.55 5.46 4.81
CA ALA A 8 -12.89 5.80 3.56
C ALA A 8 -13.88 6.34 2.52
N LEU A 9 -15.01 5.66 2.31
CA LEU A 9 -16.01 6.05 1.33
C LEU A 9 -16.68 7.40 1.65
N ARG A 10 -16.82 7.74 2.94
CA ARG A 10 -17.39 9.03 3.36
C ARG A 10 -16.49 10.24 3.09
N HIS A 11 -15.17 10.03 3.07
CA HIS A 11 -14.22 11.14 3.06
C HIS A 11 -13.49 11.35 1.71
N ASN A 12 -13.73 10.51 0.71
CA ASN A 12 -13.10 10.57 -0.61
C ASN A 12 -11.56 10.44 -0.62
N ARG A 13 -10.91 10.83 0.46
CA ARG A 13 -9.45 10.78 0.64
C ARG A 13 -9.14 10.30 2.04
N LYS A 14 -8.40 9.19 2.15
CA LYS A 14 -8.07 8.60 3.45
C LYS A 14 -6.77 7.80 3.41
N LEU A 15 -5.96 7.96 4.44
CA LEU A 15 -4.83 7.09 4.72
C LEU A 15 -5.24 6.08 5.79
N LEU A 16 -5.37 4.82 5.43
CA LEU A 16 -5.83 3.74 6.30
C LEU A 16 -4.62 3.00 6.89
N ILE A 17 -4.47 3.09 8.21
CA ILE A 17 -3.40 2.39 8.92
C ILE A 17 -3.98 1.09 9.45
N SER A 18 -3.51 -0.02 8.88
CA SER A 18 -4.04 -1.35 9.09
C SER A 18 -2.89 -2.37 9.12
N PRO A 19 -2.59 -3.00 10.24
CA PRO A 19 -1.48 -3.93 10.37
C PRO A 19 -1.63 -5.15 9.45
N THR A 20 -0.56 -5.90 9.28
CA THR A 20 -0.59 -7.17 8.55
C THR A 20 -1.65 -8.10 9.14
N ALA A 21 -2.26 -8.93 8.32
CA ALA A 21 -3.37 -9.83 8.66
C ALA A 21 -4.68 -9.15 9.14
N SER A 22 -4.83 -7.84 8.98
CA SER A 22 -6.08 -7.12 9.27
C SER A 22 -7.12 -7.18 8.16
N GLY A 23 -6.79 -7.81 7.01
CA GLY A 23 -7.65 -7.90 5.83
C GLY A 23 -7.59 -6.67 4.92
N LYS A 24 -6.42 -6.07 4.75
CA LYS A 24 -6.20 -4.93 3.84
C LYS A 24 -6.71 -5.19 2.43
N SER A 25 -6.39 -6.35 1.83
CA SER A 25 -6.80 -6.68 0.46
C SER A 25 -8.33 -6.71 0.30
N LEU A 26 -9.06 -7.21 1.29
CA LEU A 26 -10.52 -7.21 1.27
C LEU A 26 -11.10 -5.79 1.37
N MET A 27 -10.48 -4.92 2.15
CA MET A 27 -10.91 -3.52 2.23
C MET A 27 -10.64 -2.77 0.92
N ILE A 28 -9.45 -2.99 0.31
CA ILE A 28 -9.11 -2.45 -1.01
C ILE A 28 -10.12 -2.94 -2.05
N TYR A 29 -10.38 -4.25 -2.08
CA TYR A 29 -11.39 -4.86 -2.95
C TYR A 29 -12.76 -4.19 -2.81
N SER A 30 -13.24 -4.03 -1.59
CA SER A 30 -14.55 -3.44 -1.31
C SER A 30 -14.66 -1.98 -1.81
N ILE A 31 -13.61 -1.18 -1.60
CA ILE A 31 -13.54 0.21 -2.08
C ILE A 31 -13.51 0.24 -3.60
N VAL A 32 -12.67 -0.57 -4.22
CA VAL A 32 -12.53 -0.62 -5.68
C VAL A 32 -13.84 -1.05 -6.33
N ARG A 33 -14.47 -2.11 -5.84
CA ARG A 33 -15.79 -2.56 -6.31
C ARG A 33 -16.85 -1.46 -6.23
N TYR A 34 -16.92 -0.76 -5.11
CA TYR A 34 -17.85 0.35 -4.91
C TYR A 34 -17.74 1.42 -5.99
N TYR A 35 -16.51 1.78 -6.40
CA TYR A 35 -16.28 2.81 -7.41
C TYR A 35 -16.45 2.29 -8.84
N VAL A 36 -16.02 1.05 -9.12
CA VAL A 36 -16.23 0.42 -10.44
C VAL A 36 -17.71 0.30 -10.77
N GLU A 37 -18.55 -0.09 -9.82
CA GLU A 37 -20.01 -0.14 -9.99
C GLU A 37 -20.65 1.23 -10.26
N ARG A 38 -19.91 2.32 -10.04
CA ARG A 38 -20.30 3.71 -10.37
C ARG A 38 -19.66 4.23 -11.64
N GLY A 39 -19.01 3.37 -12.41
CA GLY A 39 -18.35 3.71 -13.67
C GLY A 39 -17.01 4.43 -13.51
N GLU A 40 -16.43 4.44 -12.31
CA GLU A 40 -15.17 5.12 -12.05
C GLU A 40 -13.96 4.23 -12.40
N ASN A 41 -12.97 4.80 -13.06
CA ASN A 41 -11.72 4.10 -13.37
C ASN A 41 -10.74 4.19 -12.20
N THR A 42 -10.18 3.04 -11.82
CA THR A 42 -9.32 2.90 -10.64
C THR A 42 -7.89 2.50 -11.00
N LEU A 43 -6.93 3.20 -10.43
CA LEU A 43 -5.51 2.85 -10.47
C LEU A 43 -5.06 2.33 -9.09
N ILE A 44 -4.59 1.09 -9.03
CA ILE A 44 -4.01 0.49 -7.82
C ILE A 44 -2.51 0.42 -8.01
N VAL A 45 -1.77 1.07 -7.12
CA VAL A 45 -0.30 1.10 -7.15
C VAL A 45 0.25 0.32 -5.97
N VAL A 46 1.06 -0.67 -6.28
CA VAL A 46 1.72 -1.55 -5.29
C VAL A 46 3.25 -1.52 -5.49
N PRO A 47 4.05 -1.88 -4.47
CA PRO A 47 5.51 -1.78 -4.57
C PRO A 47 6.17 -2.85 -5.44
N THR A 48 5.62 -4.07 -5.53
CA THR A 48 6.25 -5.21 -6.19
C THR A 48 5.32 -5.95 -7.14
N THR A 49 5.91 -6.66 -8.10
CA THR A 49 5.17 -7.51 -9.06
C THR A 49 4.43 -8.65 -8.36
N SER A 50 5.02 -9.21 -7.31
CA SER A 50 4.37 -10.26 -6.50
C SER A 50 3.07 -9.75 -5.86
N LEU A 51 3.05 -8.50 -5.40
CA LEU A 51 1.82 -7.89 -4.85
C LEU A 51 0.78 -7.58 -5.93
N VAL A 52 1.19 -7.28 -7.17
CA VAL A 52 0.25 -7.17 -8.31
C VAL A 52 -0.46 -8.51 -8.53
N GLU A 53 0.29 -9.61 -8.60
CA GLU A 53 -0.27 -10.95 -8.80
C GLU A 53 -1.15 -11.38 -7.62
N GLN A 54 -0.69 -11.14 -6.39
CA GLN A 54 -1.44 -11.46 -5.19
C GLN A 54 -2.77 -10.71 -5.15
N MET A 55 -2.76 -9.39 -5.38
CA MET A 55 -3.98 -8.58 -5.33
C MET A 55 -4.98 -8.99 -6.41
N TYR A 56 -4.50 -9.29 -7.61
CA TYR A 56 -5.34 -9.81 -8.69
C TYR A 56 -5.97 -11.15 -8.33
N LYS A 57 -5.19 -12.06 -7.72
CA LYS A 57 -5.68 -13.34 -7.24
C LYS A 57 -6.68 -13.16 -6.09
N ASP A 58 -6.36 -12.34 -5.09
CA ASP A 58 -7.26 -12.07 -3.97
C ASP A 58 -8.62 -11.57 -4.46
N PHE A 59 -8.64 -10.68 -5.46
CA PHE A 59 -9.90 -10.19 -6.04
C PHE A 59 -10.69 -11.29 -6.73
N ALA A 60 -10.03 -12.22 -7.44
CA ALA A 60 -10.69 -13.40 -8.01
C ALA A 60 -11.24 -14.32 -6.92
N ASP A 61 -10.47 -14.58 -5.88
CA ASP A 61 -10.85 -15.41 -4.73
C ASP A 61 -12.05 -14.81 -3.96
N TYR A 62 -12.23 -13.48 -4.00
CA TYR A 62 -13.42 -12.79 -3.48
C TYR A 62 -14.63 -12.85 -4.42
N GLY A 63 -14.55 -13.61 -5.51
CA GLY A 63 -15.66 -13.86 -6.45
C GLY A 63 -15.86 -12.77 -7.50
N TRP A 64 -14.84 -11.98 -7.83
CA TRP A 64 -14.92 -10.99 -8.90
C TRP A 64 -14.43 -11.55 -10.24
N ASP A 65 -15.12 -11.23 -11.31
CA ASP A 65 -14.63 -11.47 -12.67
C ASP A 65 -13.50 -10.50 -13.02
N VAL A 66 -12.31 -10.78 -12.47
CA VAL A 66 -11.13 -9.94 -12.66
C VAL A 66 -10.68 -9.88 -14.12
N GLY A 67 -11.00 -10.90 -14.92
CA GLY A 67 -10.68 -10.94 -16.35
C GLY A 67 -11.37 -9.82 -17.13
N SER A 68 -12.60 -9.50 -16.78
CA SER A 68 -13.38 -8.45 -17.43
C SER A 68 -13.08 -7.04 -16.91
N PHE A 69 -12.67 -6.90 -15.67
CA PHE A 69 -12.54 -5.57 -15.02
C PHE A 69 -11.11 -5.13 -14.75
N CYS A 70 -10.20 -6.07 -14.52
CA CYS A 70 -8.85 -5.77 -14.04
C CYS A 70 -7.76 -6.09 -15.05
N HIS A 71 -6.80 -5.18 -15.20
CA HIS A 71 -5.60 -5.41 -15.99
C HIS A 71 -4.34 -5.20 -15.15
N LYS A 72 -3.34 -6.07 -15.36
CA LYS A 72 -2.06 -6.02 -14.64
C LYS A 72 -0.99 -5.36 -15.50
N ILE A 73 -0.33 -4.34 -14.99
CA ILE A 73 0.80 -3.68 -15.65
C ILE A 73 2.06 -3.79 -14.82
N TYR A 74 3.05 -4.54 -15.32
CA TYR A 74 4.41 -4.61 -14.81
C TYR A 74 5.37 -5.01 -15.93
N ALA A 75 6.67 -5.15 -15.68
CA ALA A 75 7.68 -5.43 -16.70
C ALA A 75 7.26 -6.57 -17.66
N GLY A 76 7.21 -6.28 -18.95
CA GLY A 76 6.82 -7.24 -20.00
C GLY A 76 5.32 -7.37 -20.25
N LYS A 77 4.46 -6.64 -19.53
CA LYS A 77 3.02 -6.62 -19.76
C LYS A 77 2.60 -5.40 -20.57
N GLU A 78 1.53 -5.58 -21.35
CA GLU A 78 0.93 -4.50 -22.14
C GLU A 78 0.40 -3.37 -21.23
N ARG A 79 0.60 -2.13 -21.69
CA ARG A 79 0.23 -0.92 -20.93
C ARG A 79 -1.08 -0.31 -21.40
N GLU A 80 -1.47 -0.59 -22.64
CA GLU A 80 -2.72 -0.08 -23.20
C GLU A 80 -3.86 -1.06 -22.92
N THR A 81 -4.91 -0.57 -22.35
CA THR A 81 -6.08 -1.36 -21.98
C THR A 81 -7.25 -0.45 -21.66
N ASP A 82 -8.46 -0.91 -21.96
CA ASP A 82 -9.72 -0.26 -21.61
C ASP A 82 -10.28 -0.71 -20.26
N SER A 83 -9.59 -1.64 -19.57
CA SER A 83 -10.03 -2.13 -18.27
C SER A 83 -10.21 -1.00 -17.27
N GLN A 84 -11.29 -1.05 -16.49
CA GLN A 84 -11.63 -0.03 -15.50
C GLN A 84 -10.63 -0.02 -14.33
N VAL A 85 -10.03 -1.15 -13.99
CA VAL A 85 -9.08 -1.29 -12.90
C VAL A 85 -7.71 -1.67 -13.42
N ILE A 86 -6.73 -0.86 -13.10
CA ILE A 86 -5.32 -1.17 -13.37
C ILE A 86 -4.62 -1.48 -12.05
N ILE A 87 -4.02 -2.66 -11.96
CA ILE A 87 -3.14 -3.04 -10.85
C ILE A 87 -1.71 -3.01 -11.34
N THR A 88 -0.86 -2.18 -10.75
CA THR A 88 0.47 -1.91 -11.31
C THR A 88 1.52 -1.62 -10.24
N THR A 89 2.78 -1.81 -10.62
CA THR A 89 3.89 -1.29 -9.83
C THR A 89 4.20 0.15 -10.23
N TRP A 90 4.69 0.97 -9.29
CA TRP A 90 5.08 2.35 -9.57
C TRP A 90 6.17 2.45 -10.64
N GLN A 91 7.08 1.48 -10.71
CA GLN A 91 8.18 1.43 -11.69
C GLN A 91 7.67 1.35 -13.13
N SER A 92 6.52 0.71 -13.32
CA SER A 92 5.94 0.52 -14.64
C SER A 92 5.29 1.77 -15.23
N ILE A 93 4.87 2.69 -14.37
CA ILE A 93 4.05 3.84 -14.77
C ILE A 93 4.67 5.22 -14.51
N TYR A 94 5.71 5.34 -13.68
CA TYR A 94 6.23 6.65 -13.25
C TYR A 94 6.73 7.54 -14.40
N LYS A 95 7.20 6.94 -15.51
CA LYS A 95 7.65 7.67 -16.71
C LYS A 95 6.52 8.03 -17.68
N LEU A 96 5.31 7.51 -17.48
CA LEU A 96 4.19 7.77 -18.37
C LEU A 96 3.78 9.25 -18.33
N PRO A 97 3.28 9.79 -19.44
CA PRO A 97 2.87 11.18 -19.54
C PRO A 97 1.62 11.44 -18.69
N ARG A 98 1.42 12.70 -18.27
CA ARG A 98 0.26 13.11 -17.47
C ARG A 98 -1.08 12.70 -18.08
N ASN A 99 -1.17 12.72 -19.41
CA ASN A 99 -2.40 12.36 -20.12
C ASN A 99 -2.86 10.92 -19.83
N TYR A 100 -1.93 9.99 -19.63
CA TYR A 100 -2.24 8.61 -19.24
C TYR A 100 -3.07 8.53 -17.95
N PHE A 101 -2.77 9.41 -17.00
CA PHE A 101 -3.38 9.39 -15.67
C PHE A 101 -4.76 10.06 -15.62
N LYS A 102 -5.14 10.85 -16.63
CA LYS A 102 -6.41 11.60 -16.65
C LYS A 102 -7.65 10.72 -16.59
N ARG A 103 -7.55 9.47 -17.05
CA ARG A 103 -8.67 8.53 -17.03
C ARG A 103 -9.06 8.05 -15.64
N PHE A 104 -8.17 8.17 -14.65
CA PHE A 104 -8.38 7.62 -13.31
C PHE A 104 -8.94 8.67 -12.37
N SER A 105 -10.14 8.41 -11.87
CA SER A 105 -10.80 9.19 -10.82
C SER A 105 -10.51 8.65 -9.42
N VAL A 106 -10.13 7.37 -9.34
CA VAL A 106 -9.78 6.67 -8.09
C VAL A 106 -8.34 6.22 -8.13
N VAL A 107 -7.61 6.45 -7.05
CA VAL A 107 -6.27 5.89 -6.83
C VAL A 107 -6.19 5.21 -5.48
N VAL A 108 -5.64 4.01 -5.48
CA VAL A 108 -5.34 3.24 -4.28
C VAL A 108 -3.84 2.97 -4.24
N GLY A 109 -3.20 3.32 -3.13
CA GLY A 109 -1.80 2.99 -2.86
C GLY A 109 -1.73 1.95 -1.75
N ASP A 110 -1.29 0.75 -2.06
CA ASP A 110 -0.96 -0.23 -1.03
C ASP A 110 0.50 -0.08 -0.60
N GLU A 111 0.80 -0.39 0.64
CA GLU A 111 2.07 -0.09 1.31
C GLU A 111 2.48 1.39 1.14
N ALA A 112 1.53 2.28 1.44
CA ALA A 112 1.63 3.72 1.20
C ALA A 112 2.86 4.39 1.83
N HIS A 113 3.46 3.80 2.87
CA HIS A 113 4.72 4.27 3.47
C HIS A 113 5.87 4.33 2.46
N GLN A 114 5.81 3.59 1.35
CA GLN A 114 6.79 3.65 0.28
C GLN A 114 6.58 4.85 -0.67
N PHE A 115 5.44 5.56 -0.58
CA PHE A 115 5.13 6.76 -1.39
C PHE A 115 5.94 8.02 -1.03
N LYS A 116 6.92 7.91 -0.16
CA LYS A 116 7.89 8.96 0.11
C LYS A 116 8.93 9.18 -0.98
N SER A 117 9.05 8.25 -1.92
CA SER A 117 10.00 8.38 -3.04
C SER A 117 9.55 9.44 -4.04
N LYS A 118 10.53 10.14 -4.65
CA LYS A 118 10.26 11.17 -5.67
C LYS A 118 9.40 10.64 -6.83
N SER A 119 9.59 9.39 -7.24
CA SER A 119 8.83 8.76 -8.33
C SER A 119 7.36 8.58 -7.99
N LEU A 120 7.06 8.13 -6.77
CA LEU A 120 5.68 7.95 -6.31
C LEU A 120 4.96 9.28 -6.11
N ILE A 121 5.65 10.28 -5.55
CA ILE A 121 5.11 11.65 -5.46
C ILE A 121 4.82 12.21 -6.86
N SER A 122 5.72 11.98 -7.82
CA SER A 122 5.50 12.38 -9.22
C SER A 122 4.26 11.74 -9.85
N ILE A 123 4.01 10.45 -9.59
CA ILE A 123 2.77 9.77 -10.03
C ILE A 123 1.55 10.46 -9.42
N MET A 124 1.55 10.67 -8.10
CA MET A 124 0.43 11.29 -7.40
C MET A 124 0.16 12.73 -7.85
N THR A 125 1.19 13.46 -8.26
CA THR A 125 1.07 14.80 -8.85
C THR A 125 0.44 14.77 -10.26
N LYS A 126 0.70 13.70 -11.03
CA LYS A 126 0.08 13.50 -12.36
C LYS A 126 -1.39 13.08 -12.27
N LEU A 127 -1.81 12.52 -11.14
CA LEU A 127 -3.18 12.10 -10.84
C LEU A 127 -4.03 13.29 -10.31
N ASP A 128 -3.91 14.46 -10.90
CA ASP A 128 -4.62 15.68 -10.49
C ASP A 128 -6.15 15.56 -10.62
N HIS A 129 -6.64 14.75 -11.56
CA HIS A 129 -8.05 14.45 -11.72
C HIS A 129 -8.59 13.39 -10.75
N ALA A 130 -7.70 12.65 -10.03
CA ALA A 130 -8.13 11.64 -9.09
C ALA A 130 -8.78 12.30 -7.86
N LYS A 131 -10.10 12.26 -7.83
CA LYS A 131 -10.92 12.79 -6.74
C LYS A 131 -10.82 11.91 -5.50
N TYR A 132 -10.77 10.60 -5.70
CA TYR A 132 -10.81 9.59 -4.64
C TYR A 132 -9.41 9.01 -4.45
N ARG A 133 -8.84 9.15 -3.25
CA ARG A 133 -7.46 8.74 -2.96
C ARG A 133 -7.39 7.96 -1.67
N PHE A 134 -6.98 6.71 -1.75
CA PHE A 134 -6.89 5.81 -0.60
C PHE A 134 -5.49 5.24 -0.47
N GLY A 135 -4.83 5.49 0.65
CA GLY A 135 -3.55 4.89 0.99
C GLY A 135 -3.75 3.81 2.05
N PHE A 136 -3.10 2.68 1.89
CA PHE A 136 -3.06 1.61 2.88
C PHE A 136 -1.63 1.39 3.35
N THR A 137 -1.42 1.25 4.65
CA THR A 137 -0.11 0.95 5.23
C THR A 137 -0.26 0.15 6.51
N GLY A 138 0.66 -0.78 6.76
CA GLY A 138 0.72 -1.52 8.02
C GLY A 138 1.29 -0.68 9.15
N THR A 139 2.29 0.13 8.83
CA THR A 139 3.04 0.95 9.80
C THR A 139 3.38 2.32 9.21
N LEU A 140 3.55 3.29 10.08
CA LEU A 140 4.24 4.54 9.76
C LEU A 140 5.63 4.47 10.39
N ASP A 141 6.64 5.03 9.75
CA ASP A 141 8.04 5.00 10.21
C ASP A 141 8.31 5.86 11.47
N GLY A 142 7.27 6.40 12.07
CA GLY A 142 7.35 7.19 13.30
C GLY A 142 7.75 8.65 13.10
N THR A 143 8.20 9.04 11.91
CA THR A 143 8.56 10.43 11.65
C THR A 143 7.33 11.27 11.27
N GLN A 144 7.17 12.43 11.90
CA GLN A 144 6.06 13.35 11.63
C GLN A 144 6.06 13.82 10.17
N THR A 145 7.24 14.11 9.62
CA THR A 145 7.38 14.56 8.22
C THR A 145 6.86 13.54 7.23
N HIS A 146 7.16 12.26 7.44
CA HIS A 146 6.66 11.19 6.59
C HIS A 146 5.14 11.07 6.66
N LYS A 147 4.58 11.14 7.85
CA LYS A 147 3.13 11.13 8.06
C LYS A 147 2.46 12.28 7.29
N TRP A 148 2.97 13.50 7.40
CA TRP A 148 2.40 14.65 6.71
C TRP A 148 2.45 14.53 5.18
N VAL A 149 3.54 13.97 4.63
CA VAL A 149 3.63 13.69 3.18
C VAL A 149 2.52 12.73 2.77
N LEU A 150 2.32 11.63 3.48
CA LEU A 150 1.27 10.66 3.16
C LEU A 150 -0.14 11.24 3.32
N GLU A 151 -0.37 12.01 4.38
CA GLU A 151 -1.65 12.70 4.58
C GLU A 151 -1.92 13.76 3.50
N GLY A 152 -0.89 14.44 3.01
CA GLY A 152 -0.99 15.35 1.87
C GLY A 152 -1.37 14.64 0.56
N LEU A 153 -0.91 13.41 0.36
CA LEU A 153 -1.18 12.64 -0.85
C LEU A 153 -2.55 11.94 -0.81
N PHE A 154 -2.92 11.36 0.33
CA PHE A 154 -4.08 10.48 0.46
C PHE A 154 -5.20 11.07 1.33
N GLY A 155 -4.92 12.04 2.19
CA GLY A 155 -5.85 12.57 3.16
C GLY A 155 -5.56 12.13 4.60
N PRO A 156 -6.41 12.54 5.57
CA PRO A 156 -6.18 12.29 6.98
C PRO A 156 -6.02 10.81 7.30
N SER A 157 -5.12 10.49 8.23
CA SER A 157 -4.90 9.10 8.66
C SER A 157 -6.04 8.60 9.56
N TYR A 158 -6.42 7.34 9.35
CA TYR A 158 -7.36 6.60 10.17
C TYR A 158 -6.77 5.25 10.56
N LYS A 159 -6.66 5.00 11.86
CA LYS A 159 -6.16 3.73 12.38
C LYS A 159 -7.32 2.77 12.59
N ILE A 160 -7.35 1.69 11.82
CA ILE A 160 -8.44 0.72 11.80
C ILE A 160 -8.44 -0.15 13.06
N ILE A 161 -7.27 -0.71 13.40
CA ILE A 161 -7.10 -1.60 14.56
C ILE A 161 -5.64 -1.58 15.01
N LYS A 162 -5.39 -1.85 16.29
CA LYS A 162 -4.03 -2.05 16.81
C LYS A 162 -3.62 -3.52 16.70
N THR A 163 -2.33 -3.77 16.51
CA THR A 163 -1.78 -5.14 16.47
C THR A 163 -2.10 -5.91 17.75
N ASP A 164 -2.02 -5.25 18.91
CA ASP A 164 -2.34 -5.85 20.21
C ASP A 164 -3.80 -6.33 20.30
N GLU A 165 -4.72 -5.62 19.64
CA GLU A 165 -6.13 -6.02 19.59
C GLU A 165 -6.35 -7.24 18.69
N LEU A 166 -5.58 -7.34 17.59
CA LEU A 166 -5.60 -8.54 16.72
C LEU A 166 -5.02 -9.77 17.45
N MET A 167 -3.95 -9.59 18.23
CA MET A 167 -3.38 -10.64 19.08
C MET A 167 -4.38 -11.10 20.14
N LYS A 168 -5.04 -10.17 20.84
CA LYS A 168 -6.04 -10.48 21.86
C LYS A 168 -7.26 -11.23 21.29
N LYS A 169 -7.61 -10.94 20.03
CA LYS A 169 -8.71 -11.63 19.32
C LYS A 169 -8.30 -12.95 18.67
N GLY A 170 -7.03 -13.36 18.80
CA GLY A 170 -6.51 -14.61 18.22
C GLY A 170 -6.35 -14.60 16.69
N HIS A 171 -6.43 -13.43 16.04
CA HIS A 171 -6.25 -13.32 14.60
C HIS A 171 -4.79 -13.29 14.16
N VAL A 172 -3.88 -13.04 15.09
CA VAL A 172 -2.43 -13.02 14.89
C VAL A 172 -1.76 -13.76 16.03
N ALA A 173 -0.70 -14.52 15.74
CA ALA A 173 0.08 -15.22 16.74
C ALA A 173 0.64 -14.25 17.79
N LYS A 174 0.71 -14.70 19.04
CA LYS A 174 1.43 -13.98 20.10
C LYS A 174 2.92 -13.98 19.76
N LEU A 175 3.55 -12.83 19.86
CA LEU A 175 4.98 -12.67 19.69
C LEU A 175 5.60 -12.37 21.05
N ASP A 176 6.42 -13.30 21.56
CA ASP A 176 7.25 -13.09 22.73
C ASP A 176 8.68 -12.79 22.26
N ILE A 177 9.16 -11.59 22.57
CA ILE A 177 10.51 -11.15 22.20
C ILE A 177 11.42 -11.29 23.42
N ASN A 178 12.34 -12.24 23.38
CA ASN A 178 13.39 -12.38 24.38
C ASN A 178 14.66 -11.70 23.88
N VAL A 179 15.07 -10.62 24.53
CA VAL A 179 16.30 -9.88 24.21
C VAL A 179 17.43 -10.42 25.10
N LEU A 180 18.40 -11.07 24.51
CA LEU A 180 19.63 -11.48 25.19
C LEU A 180 20.65 -10.37 25.06
N LEU A 181 20.96 -9.71 26.18
CA LEU A 181 22.02 -8.74 26.26
C LEU A 181 23.34 -9.45 26.59
N LEU A 182 24.21 -9.60 25.60
CA LEU A 182 25.55 -10.09 25.79
C LEU A 182 26.42 -8.92 26.30
N LYS A 183 26.99 -9.06 27.50
CA LYS A 183 27.94 -8.11 28.06
C LYS A 183 29.35 -8.58 27.70
N HIS A 184 29.97 -7.89 26.73
CA HIS A 184 31.38 -8.07 26.43
C HIS A 184 32.22 -7.02 27.14
N LYS A 185 33.48 -7.38 27.50
CA LYS A 185 34.48 -6.36 27.86
C LYS A 185 34.75 -5.54 26.60
N ALA A 186 34.76 -4.22 26.75
CA ALA A 186 35.12 -3.35 25.65
C ALA A 186 36.53 -3.69 25.14
N GLN A 187 36.60 -4.18 23.90
CA GLN A 187 37.85 -4.46 23.21
C GLN A 187 38.03 -3.39 22.12
N LYS A 188 39.24 -2.84 22.02
CA LYS A 188 39.56 -1.91 20.94
C LYS A 188 40.18 -2.71 19.80
N PHE A 189 39.59 -2.62 18.63
CA PHE A 189 40.14 -3.20 17.41
C PHE A 189 40.79 -2.08 16.58
N GLU A 190 41.93 -2.38 15.98
CA GLU A 190 42.62 -1.42 15.10
C GLU A 190 42.12 -1.46 13.67
N VAL A 191 41.54 -2.61 13.29
CA VAL A 191 40.99 -2.84 11.95
C VAL A 191 39.56 -3.41 12.04
N PHE A 192 38.67 -2.94 11.18
CA PHE A 192 37.26 -3.38 11.13
C PHE A 192 37.08 -4.88 10.91
N GLU A 193 38.00 -5.51 10.16
CA GLU A 193 37.98 -6.95 9.89
C GLU A 193 38.17 -7.78 11.16
N ASP A 194 38.96 -7.31 12.10
CA ASP A 194 39.18 -7.98 13.40
C ASP A 194 37.93 -7.89 14.29
N GLU A 195 37.17 -6.79 14.19
CA GLU A 195 35.91 -6.60 14.89
C GLU A 195 34.83 -7.58 14.36
N VAL A 196 34.75 -7.75 13.03
CA VAL A 196 33.79 -8.66 12.38
C VAL A 196 34.06 -10.12 12.73
N GLN A 197 35.32 -10.53 12.91
CA GLN A 197 35.65 -11.91 13.31
C GLN A 197 35.35 -12.18 14.80
N TYR A 198 35.26 -11.13 15.62
CA TYR A 198 34.96 -11.27 17.05
C TYR A 198 33.46 -11.41 17.36
N ILE A 199 32.58 -10.87 16.50
CA ILE A 199 31.12 -10.94 16.62
C ILE A 199 30.59 -12.26 16.09
#